data_cb400c2eaf6769bdd1fb327614ee61a5
#
_entry.id   cb400c2eaf6769bdd1fb327614ee61a5
#
_cell.length_a   1.000
_cell.length_b   1.000
_cell.length_c   1.000
_cell.angle_alpha   90.00
_cell.angle_beta   90.00
_cell.angle_gamma   90.00
#
_symmetry.space_group_name_H-M   'P 1'
#
loop_
_entity.id
_entity.type
_entity.pdbx_description
1 polymer ?
#
loop_
_entity_poly.entity_id
_entity_poly.type
_entity_poly.pdbx_seq_one_letter_code
_entity_poly.pdbx_strand_id
1 'polypeptide(L)'
;MRASELAITPADITAAAARLHGVAHRTPVLTSRTFDSRVGARVFFKCENFQRMGAFKFRGAYNALAQFSPEQRRGGVIAFSSGNHAQAIALSARLLEMPSVIVMPHDSPAAKLAATREYQQGQPGSEVVLYDRYTEDREAIGQRLAAERGMTLIPPYDHPHVMAGQGTAAAELIEDTDPLDLLLVCVGGGGLISGCAVAAHALSPGIHVIGVEPEAGNDTQQSLARGEIVRIAVPSTIADRKSVV
;
A
#
# COMPACT_ATOMS: atom_id res chain seq x y z
N MET A 1 15.75 -18.47 -0.14
CA MET A 1 15.58 -17.55 1.00
C MET A 1 15.06 -18.36 2.19
N ARG A 2 15.69 -18.26 3.35
CA ARG A 2 15.20 -18.95 4.56
C ARG A 2 14.03 -18.17 5.13
N ALA A 3 13.02 -18.82 5.72
CA ALA A 3 11.86 -18.16 6.32
C ALA A 3 12.23 -17.09 7.38
N SER A 4 13.41 -17.23 7.99
CA SER A 4 13.97 -16.26 8.96
C SER A 4 14.50 -14.96 8.34
N GLU A 5 14.52 -14.85 7.00
CA GLU A 5 15.01 -13.68 6.26
C GLU A 5 13.87 -12.82 5.67
N LEU A 6 12.62 -13.25 5.87
CA LEU A 6 11.46 -12.50 5.39
C LEU A 6 11.13 -11.34 6.35
N ALA A 7 10.78 -10.18 5.79
CA ALA A 7 10.36 -9.01 6.56
C ALA A 7 9.04 -9.21 7.32
N ILE A 8 8.21 -10.14 6.86
CA ILE A 8 6.92 -10.52 7.46
C ILE A 8 6.68 -12.03 7.35
N THR A 9 5.83 -12.54 8.21
CA THR A 9 5.42 -13.95 8.28
C THR A 9 3.92 -14.11 7.99
N PRO A 10 3.42 -15.32 7.73
CA PRO A 10 1.98 -15.59 7.65
C PRO A 10 1.20 -15.19 8.92
N ALA A 11 1.82 -15.32 10.09
CA ALA A 11 1.21 -14.90 11.35
C ALA A 11 0.97 -13.39 11.41
N ASP A 12 1.86 -12.58 10.82
CA ASP A 12 1.68 -11.13 10.74
C ASP A 12 0.47 -10.75 9.88
N ILE A 13 0.22 -11.51 8.80
CA ILE A 13 -0.95 -11.31 7.93
C ILE A 13 -2.24 -11.71 8.65
N THR A 14 -2.24 -12.82 9.37
CA THR A 14 -3.38 -13.24 10.20
C THR A 14 -3.70 -12.20 11.27
N ALA A 15 -2.68 -11.68 11.94
CA ALA A 15 -2.85 -10.61 12.92
C ALA A 15 -3.34 -9.30 12.29
N ALA A 16 -2.88 -8.98 11.06
CA ALA A 16 -3.38 -7.85 10.29
C ALA A 16 -4.85 -8.03 9.89
N ALA A 17 -5.26 -9.21 9.45
CA ALA A 17 -6.65 -9.53 9.13
C ALA A 17 -7.57 -9.32 10.34
N ALA A 18 -7.15 -9.77 11.52
CA ALA A 18 -7.89 -9.56 12.76
C ALA A 18 -8.06 -8.06 13.09
N ARG A 19 -7.00 -7.23 12.92
CA ARG A 19 -7.08 -5.77 13.14
C ARG A 19 -7.96 -5.05 12.13
N LEU A 20 -8.02 -5.54 10.90
CA LEU A 20 -8.79 -4.98 9.81
C LEU A 20 -10.25 -5.40 9.82
N HIS A 21 -10.59 -6.45 10.57
CA HIS A 21 -11.97 -6.96 10.66
C HIS A 21 -12.93 -5.87 11.17
N GLY A 22 -14.03 -5.67 10.44
CA GLY A 22 -15.03 -4.64 10.73
C GLY A 22 -14.60 -3.21 10.39
N VAL A 23 -13.33 -2.98 9.99
CA VAL A 23 -12.81 -1.66 9.62
C VAL A 23 -12.53 -1.57 8.12
N ALA A 24 -11.73 -2.46 7.57
CA ALA A 24 -11.56 -2.55 6.13
C ALA A 24 -12.77 -3.25 5.48
N HIS A 25 -13.07 -2.89 4.24
CA HIS A 25 -14.08 -3.62 3.48
C HIS A 25 -13.48 -4.97 3.05
N ARG A 26 -14.24 -6.06 3.25
CA ARG A 26 -13.99 -7.29 2.50
C ARG A 26 -14.48 -7.03 1.07
N THR A 27 -13.56 -6.66 0.19
CA THR A 27 -13.89 -6.25 -1.16
C THR A 27 -14.40 -7.42 -1.99
N PRO A 28 -15.33 -7.20 -2.93
CA PRO A 28 -15.89 -8.29 -3.73
C PRO A 28 -14.86 -8.89 -4.67
N VAL A 29 -15.06 -10.17 -4.97
CA VAL A 29 -14.39 -10.87 -6.06
C VAL A 29 -15.35 -10.93 -7.24
N LEU A 30 -14.95 -10.37 -8.37
CA LEU A 30 -15.74 -10.35 -9.59
C LEU A 30 -15.13 -11.28 -10.64
N THR A 31 -15.98 -11.79 -11.54
CA THR A 31 -15.61 -12.60 -12.71
C THR A 31 -16.13 -11.97 -13.99
N SER A 32 -15.59 -12.39 -15.15
CA SER A 32 -16.03 -11.92 -16.45
C SER A 32 -15.95 -13.02 -17.50
N ARG A 33 -17.08 -13.54 -17.92
CA ARG A 33 -17.15 -14.55 -19.00
C ARG A 33 -16.46 -14.12 -20.29
N THR A 34 -16.57 -12.83 -20.63
CA THR A 34 -15.89 -12.28 -21.81
C THR A 34 -14.38 -12.31 -21.65
N PHE A 35 -13.88 -11.97 -20.46
CA PHE A 35 -12.43 -12.01 -20.19
C PHE A 35 -11.92 -13.45 -20.16
N ASP A 36 -12.63 -14.33 -19.46
CA ASP A 36 -12.29 -15.77 -19.38
C ASP A 36 -12.17 -16.39 -20.78
N SER A 37 -13.14 -16.11 -21.67
CA SER A 37 -13.12 -16.58 -23.06
C SER A 37 -11.92 -16.06 -23.86
N ARG A 38 -11.48 -14.82 -23.59
CA ARG A 38 -10.34 -14.23 -24.30
C ARG A 38 -9.00 -14.81 -23.88
N VAL A 39 -8.85 -15.17 -22.62
CA VAL A 39 -7.58 -15.66 -22.06
C VAL A 39 -7.54 -17.17 -21.94
N GLY A 40 -8.65 -17.87 -22.12
CA GLY A 40 -8.74 -19.33 -22.00
C GLY A 40 -8.62 -19.84 -20.58
N ALA A 41 -8.94 -19.03 -19.57
CA ALA A 41 -8.82 -19.36 -18.15
C ALA A 41 -9.96 -18.73 -17.35
N ARG A 42 -10.26 -19.25 -16.15
CA ARG A 42 -11.14 -18.59 -15.20
C ARG A 42 -10.37 -17.49 -14.48
N VAL A 43 -10.89 -16.26 -14.49
CA VAL A 43 -10.23 -15.09 -13.89
C VAL A 43 -11.10 -14.49 -12.79
N PHE A 44 -10.48 -14.26 -11.64
CA PHE A 44 -11.07 -13.66 -10.47
C PHE A 44 -10.41 -12.32 -10.18
N PHE A 45 -11.22 -11.27 -10.06
CA PHE A 45 -10.75 -9.91 -9.79
C PHE A 45 -11.05 -9.52 -8.34
N LYS A 46 -10.02 -9.41 -7.49
CA LYS A 46 -10.16 -8.80 -6.16
C LYS A 46 -10.26 -7.28 -6.30
N CYS A 47 -11.46 -6.77 -6.14
CA CYS A 47 -11.79 -5.38 -6.50
C CYS A 47 -11.42 -4.37 -5.41
N GLU A 48 -10.13 -4.12 -5.20
CA GLU A 48 -9.62 -3.17 -4.21
C GLU A 48 -9.96 -1.68 -4.52
N ASN A 49 -10.54 -1.39 -5.67
CA ASN A 49 -11.19 -0.11 -5.97
C ASN A 49 -12.47 0.12 -5.14
N PHE A 50 -13.06 -0.92 -4.55
CA PHE A 50 -14.16 -0.82 -3.59
C PHE A 50 -13.70 -0.77 -2.13
N GLN A 51 -12.40 -0.78 -1.87
CA GLN A 51 -11.87 -0.56 -0.53
C GLN A 51 -12.09 0.91 -0.12
N ARG A 52 -12.06 1.20 1.19
CA ARG A 52 -12.09 2.58 1.70
C ARG A 52 -11.09 3.45 0.93
N MET A 53 -11.44 4.67 0.65
CA MET A 53 -10.70 5.63 -0.18
C MET A 53 -10.35 5.13 -1.60
N GLY A 54 -10.99 4.04 -2.07
CA GLY A 54 -10.85 3.53 -3.42
C GLY A 54 -9.55 2.79 -3.73
N ALA A 55 -8.82 2.28 -2.72
CA ALA A 55 -7.57 1.55 -2.97
C ALA A 55 -7.13 0.66 -1.81
N PHE A 56 -6.41 -0.42 -2.12
CA PHE A 56 -5.83 -1.37 -1.17
C PHE A 56 -4.95 -0.73 -0.09
N LYS A 57 -4.43 0.48 -0.33
CA LYS A 57 -3.50 1.19 0.57
C LYS A 57 -4.07 1.37 1.97
N PHE A 58 -5.39 1.44 2.11
CA PHE A 58 -6.05 1.53 3.42
C PHE A 58 -5.69 0.35 4.34
N ARG A 59 -5.60 -0.87 3.81
CA ARG A 59 -5.29 -2.07 4.59
C ARG A 59 -3.96 -1.94 5.34
N GLY A 60 -2.89 -1.60 4.61
CA GLY A 60 -1.56 -1.44 5.20
C GLY A 60 -1.43 -0.21 6.08
N ALA A 61 -2.02 0.89 5.69
CA ALA A 61 -2.02 2.12 6.49
C ALA A 61 -2.70 1.90 7.84
N TYR A 62 -3.93 1.40 7.83
CA TYR A 62 -4.65 1.15 9.08
C TYR A 62 -3.95 0.10 9.96
N ASN A 63 -3.50 -1.01 9.36
CA ASN A 63 -2.77 -2.04 10.11
C ASN A 63 -1.51 -1.51 10.78
N ALA A 64 -0.78 -0.61 10.12
CA ALA A 64 0.42 0.00 10.71
C ALA A 64 0.06 0.94 11.87
N LEU A 65 -0.89 1.85 11.66
CA LEU A 65 -1.27 2.85 12.67
C LEU A 65 -1.99 2.23 13.88
N ALA A 66 -2.77 1.18 13.69
CA ALA A 66 -3.46 0.48 14.76
C ALA A 66 -2.51 -0.14 15.81
N GLN A 67 -1.25 -0.34 15.44
CA GLN A 67 -0.20 -0.89 16.31
C GLN A 67 0.63 0.18 17.02
N PHE A 68 0.32 1.46 16.84
CA PHE A 68 1.00 2.54 17.54
C PHE A 68 0.78 2.46 19.06
N SER A 69 1.85 2.65 19.81
CA SER A 69 1.77 2.85 21.25
C SER A 69 0.94 4.09 21.59
N PRO A 70 0.46 4.23 22.83
CA PRO A 70 -0.24 5.44 23.27
C PRO A 70 0.60 6.72 23.06
N GLU A 71 1.92 6.63 23.19
CA GLU A 71 2.84 7.74 22.95
C GLU A 71 2.91 8.10 21.46
N GLN A 72 3.08 7.12 20.57
CA GLN A 72 3.07 7.32 19.13
C GLN A 72 1.74 7.90 18.64
N ARG A 73 0.61 7.46 19.21
CA ARG A 73 -0.71 8.01 18.88
C ARG A 73 -0.85 9.48 19.25
N ARG A 74 -0.32 9.87 20.42
CA ARG A 74 -0.30 11.29 20.82
C ARG A 74 0.59 12.14 19.92
N GLY A 75 1.75 11.62 19.54
CA GLY A 75 2.65 12.30 18.59
C GLY A 75 2.06 12.40 17.20
N GLY A 76 1.33 11.38 16.76
CA GLY A 76 0.73 11.30 15.44
C GLY A 76 1.63 10.67 14.39
N VAL A 77 1.15 10.67 13.14
CA VAL A 77 1.80 10.05 11.98
C VAL A 77 2.19 11.08 10.94
N ILE A 78 3.33 10.87 10.33
CA ILE A 78 3.73 11.59 9.11
C ILE A 78 3.91 10.61 7.96
N ALA A 79 3.52 11.03 6.75
CA ALA A 79 3.75 10.27 5.53
C ALA A 79 4.03 11.20 4.35
N PHE A 80 4.77 10.70 3.37
CA PHE A 80 4.98 11.40 2.10
C PHE A 80 4.36 10.60 0.95
N SER A 81 3.48 11.21 0.19
CA SER A 81 2.86 10.58 -0.98
C SER A 81 2.03 11.58 -1.78
N SER A 82 2.04 11.44 -3.10
CA SER A 82 1.19 12.23 -4.01
C SER A 82 -0.22 11.67 -4.20
N GLY A 83 -0.59 10.56 -3.52
CA GLY A 83 -1.84 9.90 -3.87
C GLY A 83 -2.42 8.95 -2.83
N ASN A 84 -2.65 7.70 -3.21
CA ASN A 84 -3.44 6.75 -2.42
C ASN A 84 -2.89 6.45 -1.02
N HIS A 85 -1.55 6.49 -0.82
CA HIS A 85 -0.99 6.32 0.52
C HIS A 85 -1.27 7.53 1.42
N ALA A 86 -1.19 8.75 0.87
CA ALA A 86 -1.55 9.97 1.57
C ALA A 86 -2.97 9.90 2.15
N GLN A 87 -3.94 9.58 1.29
CA GLN A 87 -5.34 9.43 1.67
C GLN A 87 -5.56 8.29 2.68
N ALA A 88 -4.86 7.16 2.48
CA ALA A 88 -4.96 6.01 3.38
C ALA A 88 -4.46 6.33 4.79
N ILE A 89 -3.32 7.03 4.91
CA ILE A 89 -2.79 7.48 6.21
C ILE A 89 -3.73 8.51 6.85
N ALA A 90 -4.19 9.51 6.10
CA ALA A 90 -5.08 10.55 6.62
C ALA A 90 -6.39 9.94 7.15
N LEU A 91 -7.04 9.06 6.38
CA LEU A 91 -8.26 8.38 6.81
C LEU A 91 -8.01 7.45 8.01
N SER A 92 -6.92 6.67 7.99
CA SER A 92 -6.59 5.76 9.09
C SER A 92 -6.30 6.51 10.39
N ALA A 93 -5.55 7.61 10.31
CA ALA A 93 -5.26 8.49 11.44
C ALA A 93 -6.53 9.09 12.04
N ARG A 94 -7.46 9.59 11.18
CA ARG A 94 -8.77 10.08 11.61
C ARG A 94 -9.58 9.01 12.35
N LEU A 95 -9.65 7.79 11.81
CA LEU A 95 -10.38 6.69 12.44
C LEU A 95 -9.77 6.23 13.77
N LEU A 96 -8.49 6.48 13.97
CA LEU A 96 -7.75 6.16 15.20
C LEU A 96 -7.54 7.39 16.10
N GLU A 97 -8.17 8.52 15.76
CA GLU A 97 -8.17 9.78 16.53
C GLU A 97 -6.75 10.31 16.82
N MET A 98 -5.86 10.24 15.82
CA MET A 98 -4.49 10.74 15.95
C MET A 98 -4.16 11.82 14.89
N PRO A 99 -3.26 12.78 15.20
CA PRO A 99 -2.80 13.77 14.24
C PRO A 99 -2.09 13.12 13.04
N SER A 100 -2.23 13.73 11.85
CA SER A 100 -1.51 13.29 10.65
C SER A 100 -0.93 14.45 9.86
N VAL A 101 0.34 14.36 9.50
CA VAL A 101 1.00 15.31 8.59
C VAL A 101 1.30 14.59 7.29
N ILE A 102 0.80 15.11 6.18
CA ILE A 102 1.00 14.50 4.86
C ILE A 102 1.82 15.43 3.98
N VAL A 103 3.02 14.98 3.60
CA VAL A 103 3.90 15.69 2.67
C VAL A 103 3.50 15.33 1.24
N MET A 104 2.97 16.29 0.48
CA MET A 104 2.47 16.10 -0.88
C MET A 104 3.15 17.08 -1.84
N PRO A 105 3.47 16.68 -3.08
CA PRO A 105 3.96 17.64 -4.05
C PRO A 105 2.85 18.64 -4.44
N HIS A 106 3.24 19.90 -4.69
CA HIS A 106 2.30 20.97 -4.99
C HIS A 106 1.53 20.74 -6.31
N ASP A 107 2.11 19.96 -7.24
CA ASP A 107 1.51 19.55 -8.51
C ASP A 107 0.69 18.25 -8.41
N SER A 108 0.34 17.81 -7.18
CA SER A 108 -0.57 16.69 -6.99
C SER A 108 -1.93 16.96 -7.64
N PRO A 109 -2.60 15.95 -8.22
CA PRO A 109 -3.94 16.12 -8.73
C PRO A 109 -4.87 16.75 -7.68
N ALA A 110 -5.58 17.82 -8.05
CA ALA A 110 -6.41 18.59 -7.13
C ALA A 110 -7.41 17.73 -6.34
N ALA A 111 -8.00 16.72 -7.00
CA ALA A 111 -8.91 15.79 -6.35
C ALA A 111 -8.24 14.97 -5.22
N LYS A 112 -6.99 14.51 -5.42
CA LYS A 112 -6.23 13.77 -4.40
C LYS A 112 -5.86 14.65 -3.21
N LEU A 113 -5.46 15.89 -3.48
CA LEU A 113 -5.16 16.87 -2.44
C LEU A 113 -6.41 17.23 -1.63
N ALA A 114 -7.53 17.50 -2.30
CA ALA A 114 -8.81 17.80 -1.67
C ALA A 114 -9.29 16.64 -0.78
N ALA A 115 -9.26 15.41 -1.29
CA ALA A 115 -9.64 14.22 -0.53
C ALA A 115 -8.74 14.00 0.70
N THR A 116 -7.43 14.22 0.58
CA THR A 116 -6.52 14.11 1.74
C THR A 116 -6.88 15.11 2.83
N ARG A 117 -7.13 16.37 2.46
CA ARG A 117 -7.55 17.43 3.39
C ARG A 117 -8.91 17.14 4.03
N GLU A 118 -9.85 16.59 3.26
CA GLU A 118 -11.16 16.18 3.77
C GLU A 118 -11.05 15.09 4.83
N TYR A 119 -10.19 14.09 4.61
CA TYR A 119 -9.92 13.05 5.61
C TYR A 119 -9.28 13.61 6.89
N GLN A 120 -8.53 14.71 6.82
CA GLN A 120 -7.93 15.38 7.98
C GLN A 120 -8.87 16.36 8.67
N GLN A 121 -10.01 16.68 8.06
CA GLN A 121 -10.93 17.70 8.58
C GLN A 121 -11.45 17.34 9.98
N GLY A 122 -11.37 18.31 10.89
CA GLY A 122 -11.79 18.13 12.27
C GLY A 122 -10.79 17.40 13.17
N GLN A 123 -9.60 17.02 12.64
CA GLN A 123 -8.54 16.36 13.40
C GLN A 123 -7.46 17.37 13.79
N PRO A 124 -7.37 17.82 15.07
CA PRO A 124 -6.37 18.79 15.50
C PRO A 124 -4.94 18.30 15.24
N GLY A 125 -4.07 19.21 14.82
CA GLY A 125 -2.67 18.90 14.53
C GLY A 125 -2.44 18.18 13.18
N SER A 126 -3.49 18.00 12.38
CA SER A 126 -3.40 17.42 11.05
C SER A 126 -3.27 18.50 9.97
N GLU A 127 -2.37 18.29 9.03
CA GLU A 127 -2.16 19.21 7.90
C GLU A 127 -1.54 18.53 6.68
N VAL A 128 -1.63 19.18 5.53
CA VAL A 128 -0.88 18.84 4.32
C VAL A 128 0.23 19.87 4.15
N VAL A 129 1.46 19.39 4.12
CA VAL A 129 2.67 20.16 3.79
C VAL A 129 2.99 19.97 2.32
N LEU A 130 3.01 21.06 1.55
CA LEU A 130 3.31 21.01 0.13
C LEU A 130 4.81 21.21 -0.12
N TYR A 131 5.35 20.47 -1.10
CA TYR A 131 6.75 20.56 -1.52
C TYR A 131 6.88 20.57 -3.05
N ASP A 132 8.00 21.02 -3.56
CA ASP A 132 8.36 20.98 -4.98
C ASP A 132 9.17 19.70 -5.28
N ARG A 133 8.57 18.73 -6.00
CA ARG A 133 9.21 17.44 -6.32
C ARG A 133 10.45 17.54 -7.21
N TYR A 134 10.68 18.68 -7.84
CA TYR A 134 11.81 18.90 -8.75
C TYR A 134 13.04 19.47 -8.04
N THR A 135 12.84 20.14 -6.91
CA THR A 135 13.88 20.85 -6.18
C THR A 135 14.05 20.40 -4.74
N GLU A 136 13.08 19.65 -4.19
CA GLU A 136 13.07 19.23 -2.79
C GLU A 136 12.97 17.71 -2.63
N ASP A 137 13.61 17.19 -1.59
CA ASP A 137 13.54 15.77 -1.23
C ASP A 137 12.41 15.52 -0.21
N ARG A 138 11.37 14.80 -0.65
CA ARG A 138 10.22 14.45 0.17
C ARG A 138 10.58 13.60 1.40
N GLU A 139 11.60 12.73 1.28
CA GLU A 139 12.01 11.84 2.37
C GLU A 139 12.74 12.65 3.43
N ALA A 140 13.64 13.54 3.01
CA ALA A 140 14.34 14.46 3.91
C ALA A 140 13.35 15.38 4.64
N ILE A 141 12.34 15.92 3.93
CA ILE A 141 11.29 16.74 4.53
C ILE A 141 10.50 15.91 5.56
N GLY A 142 10.09 14.69 5.20
CA GLY A 142 9.34 13.80 6.08
C GLY A 142 10.11 13.44 7.34
N GLN A 143 11.38 13.08 7.21
CA GLN A 143 12.26 12.76 8.34
C GLN A 143 12.48 13.95 9.27
N ARG A 144 12.76 15.13 8.70
CA ARG A 144 12.94 16.37 9.47
C ARG A 144 11.68 16.72 10.27
N LEU A 145 10.52 16.75 9.62
CA LEU A 145 9.25 17.06 10.29
C LEU A 145 8.88 16.01 11.35
N ALA A 146 9.17 14.72 11.11
CA ALA A 146 8.96 13.66 12.08
C ALA A 146 9.79 13.90 13.36
N ALA A 147 11.07 14.24 13.19
CA ALA A 147 11.96 14.55 14.33
C ALA A 147 11.53 15.82 15.07
N GLU A 148 11.23 16.91 14.35
CA GLU A 148 10.82 18.20 14.92
C GLU A 148 9.52 18.13 15.71
N ARG A 149 8.58 17.28 15.29
CA ARG A 149 7.23 17.19 15.86
C ARG A 149 6.99 15.96 16.75
N GLY A 150 7.97 15.09 16.87
CA GLY A 150 7.83 13.82 17.61
C GLY A 150 6.82 12.86 16.96
N MET A 151 6.66 12.90 15.63
CA MET A 151 5.73 12.07 14.88
C MET A 151 6.41 10.81 14.35
N THR A 152 5.63 9.76 14.13
CA THR A 152 6.14 8.50 13.55
C THR A 152 5.96 8.52 12.03
N LEU A 153 7.07 8.32 11.30
CA LEU A 153 7.05 8.24 9.84
C LEU A 153 6.60 6.85 9.38
N ILE A 154 5.60 6.78 8.49
CA ILE A 154 5.15 5.55 7.84
C ILE A 154 5.36 5.64 6.33
N PRO A 155 6.33 4.87 5.78
CA PRO A 155 6.60 4.87 4.34
C PRO A 155 5.48 4.17 3.56
N PRO A 156 5.36 4.42 2.24
CA PRO A 156 4.22 3.97 1.44
C PRO A 156 4.20 2.47 1.10
N TYR A 157 5.28 1.72 1.32
CA TYR A 157 5.39 0.30 0.96
C TYR A 157 6.44 -0.48 1.77
N ASP A 158 7.62 0.08 2.04
CA ASP A 158 8.73 -0.62 2.71
C ASP A 158 8.59 -0.51 4.23
N HIS A 159 7.62 -1.24 4.77
CA HIS A 159 7.35 -1.32 6.21
C HIS A 159 6.62 -2.62 6.53
N PRO A 160 7.08 -3.43 7.51
CA PRO A 160 6.50 -4.74 7.82
C PRO A 160 4.98 -4.70 8.05
N HIS A 161 4.51 -3.77 8.86
CA HIS A 161 3.09 -3.66 9.15
C HIS A 161 2.26 -3.21 7.94
N VAL A 162 2.85 -2.41 7.03
CA VAL A 162 2.19 -2.04 5.77
C VAL A 162 2.08 -3.26 4.86
N MET A 163 3.18 -4.00 4.67
CA MET A 163 3.18 -5.24 3.86
C MET A 163 2.17 -6.27 4.39
N ALA A 164 2.16 -6.52 5.70
CA ALA A 164 1.24 -7.46 6.33
C ALA A 164 -0.24 -7.07 6.10
N GLY A 165 -0.58 -5.79 6.25
CA GLY A 165 -1.91 -5.29 5.95
C GLY A 165 -2.31 -5.49 4.48
N GLN A 166 -1.39 -5.22 3.54
CA GLN A 166 -1.64 -5.43 2.11
C GLN A 166 -1.86 -6.91 1.76
N GLY A 167 -1.15 -7.81 2.43
CA GLY A 167 -1.27 -9.26 2.22
C GLY A 167 -2.67 -9.81 2.50
N THR A 168 -3.47 -9.13 3.32
CA THR A 168 -4.85 -9.53 3.60
C THR A 168 -5.74 -9.52 2.35
N ALA A 169 -5.39 -8.74 1.32
CA ALA A 169 -6.13 -8.76 0.05
C ALA A 169 -6.01 -10.11 -0.67
N ALA A 170 -4.82 -10.70 -0.70
CA ALA A 170 -4.61 -12.03 -1.27
C ALA A 170 -5.21 -13.14 -0.38
N ALA A 171 -5.11 -13.00 0.96
CA ALA A 171 -5.73 -13.95 1.87
C ALA A 171 -7.23 -14.04 1.64
N GLU A 172 -7.95 -12.89 1.60
CA GLU A 172 -9.37 -12.85 1.29
C GLU A 172 -9.70 -13.40 -0.10
N LEU A 173 -8.87 -13.10 -1.13
CA LEU A 173 -9.09 -13.63 -2.48
C LEU A 173 -9.04 -15.16 -2.49
N ILE A 174 -8.03 -15.75 -1.86
CA ILE A 174 -7.86 -17.21 -1.81
C ILE A 174 -8.97 -17.89 -1.01
N GLU A 175 -9.44 -17.25 0.07
CA GLU A 175 -10.59 -17.74 0.85
C GLU A 175 -11.93 -17.67 0.07
N ASP A 176 -12.09 -16.68 -0.82
CA ASP A 176 -13.32 -16.40 -1.55
C ASP A 176 -13.41 -17.15 -2.90
N THR A 177 -12.36 -17.89 -3.31
CA THR A 177 -12.29 -18.56 -4.61
C THR A 177 -11.97 -20.04 -4.50
N ASP A 178 -12.17 -20.77 -5.61
CA ASP A 178 -11.56 -22.09 -5.81
C ASP A 178 -10.02 -21.98 -5.81
N PRO A 179 -9.28 -23.10 -5.69
CA PRO A 179 -7.83 -23.08 -5.82
C PRO A 179 -7.37 -22.34 -7.06
N LEU A 180 -6.40 -21.48 -6.88
CA LEU A 180 -5.81 -20.63 -7.92
C LEU A 180 -4.44 -21.16 -8.34
N ASP A 181 -4.17 -21.22 -9.66
CA ASP A 181 -2.86 -21.55 -10.20
C ASP A 181 -1.90 -20.36 -10.19
N LEU A 182 -2.46 -19.16 -10.47
CA LEU A 182 -1.70 -17.92 -10.63
C LEU A 182 -2.32 -16.78 -9.82
N LEU A 183 -1.48 -15.98 -9.21
CA LEU A 183 -1.84 -14.70 -8.60
C LEU A 183 -1.07 -13.56 -9.29
N LEU A 184 -1.78 -12.72 -10.03
CA LEU A 184 -1.21 -11.55 -10.67
C LEU A 184 -1.33 -10.34 -9.74
N VAL A 185 -0.21 -9.69 -9.43
CA VAL A 185 -0.18 -8.54 -8.51
C VAL A 185 0.51 -7.36 -9.18
N CYS A 186 -0.14 -6.20 -9.22
CA CYS A 186 0.48 -4.97 -9.69
C CYS A 186 1.62 -4.54 -8.76
N VAL A 187 2.75 -4.15 -9.34
CA VAL A 187 3.96 -3.77 -8.62
C VAL A 187 4.26 -2.29 -8.80
N GLY A 188 4.44 -1.59 -7.67
CA GLY A 188 5.07 -0.30 -7.55
C GLY A 188 6.31 -0.47 -6.65
N GLY A 189 6.31 0.07 -5.44
CA GLY A 189 7.39 -0.13 -4.47
C GLY A 189 7.38 -1.48 -3.73
N GLY A 190 6.72 -2.51 -4.24
CA GLY A 190 6.82 -3.89 -3.76
C GLY A 190 5.93 -4.29 -2.57
N GLY A 191 5.43 -3.34 -1.76
CA GLY A 191 4.73 -3.68 -0.51
C GLY A 191 3.46 -4.53 -0.66
N LEU A 192 2.70 -4.36 -1.77
CA LEU A 192 1.52 -5.19 -2.04
C LEU A 192 1.95 -6.62 -2.41
N ILE A 193 2.84 -6.78 -3.39
CA ILE A 193 3.24 -8.10 -3.85
C ILE A 193 3.97 -8.89 -2.77
N SER A 194 4.78 -8.23 -1.92
CA SER A 194 5.45 -8.88 -0.78
C SER A 194 4.43 -9.47 0.20
N GLY A 195 3.43 -8.69 0.61
CA GLY A 195 2.36 -9.19 1.47
C GLY A 195 1.54 -10.29 0.81
N CYS A 196 1.14 -10.10 -0.46
CA CYS A 196 0.36 -11.08 -1.22
C CYS A 196 1.12 -12.39 -1.42
N ALA A 197 2.42 -12.34 -1.70
CA ALA A 197 3.23 -13.55 -1.90
C ALA A 197 3.33 -14.38 -0.61
N VAL A 198 3.56 -13.73 0.54
CA VAL A 198 3.59 -14.44 1.83
C VAL A 198 2.24 -15.07 2.15
N ALA A 199 1.13 -14.36 1.93
CA ALA A 199 -0.21 -14.90 2.11
C ALA A 199 -0.48 -16.08 1.17
N ALA A 200 -0.18 -15.90 -0.11
CA ALA A 200 -0.45 -16.88 -1.16
C ALA A 200 0.31 -18.20 -0.92
N HIS A 201 1.60 -18.13 -0.67
CA HIS A 201 2.40 -19.34 -0.42
C HIS A 201 2.03 -20.05 0.89
N ALA A 202 1.51 -19.33 1.89
CA ALA A 202 1.04 -19.93 3.12
C ALA A 202 -0.31 -20.66 2.97
N LEU A 203 -1.24 -20.08 2.19
CA LEU A 203 -2.59 -20.60 2.03
C LEU A 203 -2.75 -21.54 0.83
N SER A 204 -1.91 -21.37 -0.20
CA SER A 204 -1.92 -22.16 -1.44
C SER A 204 -0.48 -22.39 -1.92
N PRO A 205 0.27 -23.36 -1.34
CA PRO A 205 1.71 -23.53 -1.60
C PRO A 205 2.08 -23.78 -3.06
N GLY A 206 1.15 -24.22 -3.89
CA GLY A 206 1.33 -24.46 -5.33
C GLY A 206 1.10 -23.25 -6.24
N ILE A 207 0.64 -22.13 -5.68
CA ILE A 207 0.30 -20.94 -6.46
C ILE A 207 1.55 -20.23 -6.98
N HIS A 208 1.52 -19.80 -8.24
CA HIS A 208 2.57 -18.95 -8.80
C HIS A 208 2.19 -17.47 -8.66
N VAL A 209 3.04 -16.67 -8.00
CA VAL A 209 2.84 -15.23 -7.83
C VAL A 209 3.65 -14.48 -8.88
N ILE A 210 2.97 -13.66 -9.68
CA ILE A 210 3.57 -12.91 -10.79
C ILE A 210 3.35 -11.41 -10.56
N GLY A 211 4.44 -10.64 -10.53
CA GLY A 211 4.41 -9.18 -10.50
C GLY A 211 4.12 -8.61 -11.88
N VAL A 212 3.25 -7.60 -11.94
CA VAL A 212 2.89 -6.90 -13.18
C VAL A 212 3.27 -5.44 -13.07
N GLU A 213 4.13 -4.99 -13.98
CA GLU A 213 4.62 -3.60 -14.09
C GLU A 213 4.40 -3.07 -15.51
N PRO A 214 4.28 -1.75 -15.71
CA PRO A 214 4.37 -1.17 -17.05
C PRO A 214 5.78 -1.31 -17.60
N GLU A 215 5.93 -1.58 -18.89
CA GLU A 215 7.23 -1.73 -19.55
C GLU A 215 8.16 -0.53 -19.33
N ALA A 216 7.59 0.69 -19.37
CA ALA A 216 8.34 1.93 -19.12
C ALA A 216 8.86 2.05 -17.67
N GLY A 217 8.33 1.27 -16.73
CA GLY A 217 8.67 1.32 -15.30
C GLY A 217 8.93 -0.06 -14.72
N ASN A 218 9.78 -0.86 -15.36
CA ASN A 218 10.07 -2.24 -15.00
C ASN A 218 11.30 -2.40 -14.08
N ASP A 219 11.48 -1.48 -13.16
CA ASP A 219 12.58 -1.46 -12.18
C ASP A 219 12.61 -2.70 -11.29
N THR A 220 11.44 -3.25 -10.90
CA THR A 220 11.37 -4.49 -10.12
C THR A 220 11.83 -5.71 -10.93
N GLN A 221 11.42 -5.82 -12.19
CA GLN A 221 11.87 -6.87 -13.08
C GLN A 221 13.40 -6.82 -13.26
N GLN A 222 13.95 -5.63 -13.49
CA GLN A 222 15.39 -5.44 -13.62
C GLN A 222 16.12 -5.78 -12.32
N SER A 223 15.58 -5.36 -11.17
CA SER A 223 16.16 -5.64 -9.85
C SER A 223 16.22 -7.13 -9.57
N LEU A 224 15.15 -7.87 -9.86
CA LEU A 224 15.12 -9.32 -9.71
C LEU A 224 16.13 -10.02 -10.61
N ALA A 225 16.25 -9.56 -11.87
CA ALA A 225 17.19 -10.14 -12.83
C ALA A 225 18.67 -9.90 -12.45
N ARG A 226 18.97 -8.75 -11.81
CA ARG A 226 20.33 -8.38 -11.40
C ARG A 226 20.69 -8.81 -9.98
N GLY A 227 19.69 -9.12 -9.13
CA GLY A 227 19.89 -9.41 -7.71
C GLY A 227 20.25 -8.17 -6.88
N GLU A 228 20.01 -6.96 -7.39
CA GLU A 228 20.26 -5.68 -6.73
C GLU A 228 19.15 -4.68 -7.05
N ILE A 229 18.98 -3.66 -6.20
CA ILE A 229 17.96 -2.61 -6.44
C ILE A 229 18.38 -1.74 -7.61
N VAL A 230 17.60 -1.79 -8.70
CA VAL A 230 17.76 -0.94 -9.89
C VAL A 230 16.89 0.30 -9.75
N ARG A 231 17.49 1.47 -9.84
CA ARG A 231 16.80 2.75 -9.91
C ARG A 231 16.68 3.22 -11.35
N ILE A 232 15.49 3.64 -11.74
CA ILE A 232 15.20 4.16 -13.08
C ILE A 232 14.77 5.64 -13.00
N ALA A 233 14.87 6.35 -14.10
CA ALA A 233 14.27 7.69 -14.20
C ALA A 233 12.74 7.57 -14.07
N VAL A 234 12.08 8.66 -13.67
CA VAL A 234 10.60 8.69 -13.56
C VAL A 234 9.98 8.29 -14.90
N PRO A 235 9.24 7.18 -14.98
CA PRO A 235 8.72 6.67 -16.24
C PRO A 235 7.53 7.48 -16.74
N SER A 236 7.45 7.68 -18.05
CA SER A 236 6.23 8.18 -18.69
C SER A 236 5.26 7.03 -18.93
N THR A 237 4.20 6.96 -18.15
CA THR A 237 3.21 5.87 -18.21
C THR A 237 1.85 6.34 -17.70
N ILE A 238 0.78 5.71 -18.20
CA ILE A 238 -0.58 5.88 -17.64
C ILE A 238 -0.79 5.15 -16.30
N ALA A 239 0.16 4.34 -15.88
CA ALA A 239 0.08 3.61 -14.61
C ALA A 239 0.33 4.57 -13.43
N ASP A 240 -0.73 4.99 -12.75
CA ASP A 240 -0.77 5.98 -11.67
C ASP A 240 0.22 5.72 -10.51
N ARG A 241 0.81 4.53 -10.43
CA ARG A 241 1.63 4.10 -9.27
C ARG A 241 3.13 3.96 -9.54
N LYS A 242 3.55 4.18 -10.76
CA LYS A 242 4.95 4.17 -11.17
C LYS A 242 5.56 5.56 -11.30
N SER A 243 4.87 6.57 -10.82
CA SER A 243 5.29 7.96 -11.03
C SER A 243 6.47 8.40 -10.17
N VAL A 244 6.89 7.68 -9.14
CA VAL A 244 8.14 7.96 -8.38
C VAL A 244 8.48 6.78 -7.47
N VAL A 245 9.57 6.14 -7.68
CA VAL A 245 10.26 5.31 -6.67
C VAL A 245 11.64 5.91 -6.41
#